data_4ba0687f7472b6cac7a2ee7b3810ce94
#
_entry.id   4ba0687f7472b6cac7a2ee7b3810ce94
#
_cell.length_a   1.000
_cell.length_b   1.000
_cell.length_c   1.000
_cell.angle_alpha   90.00
_cell.angle_beta   90.00
_cell.angle_gamma   90.00
#
_symmetry.space_group_name_H-M   'P 1'
#
loop_
_entity.id
_entity.type
_entity.pdbx_description
1 polymer ?
#
loop_
_entity_poly.entity_id
_entity_poly.type
_entity_poly.pdbx_seq_one_letter_code
_entity_poly.pdbx_strand_id
1 'polypeptide(L)'
;ISQSPVNPEALMAEPRYFKDWVKRPVIYLSMSLGGSSAQELKEYLHYVLSTYEKFYGNNPNERSLGNRLNGIIQRAYEQSGVKIAVIVDEYDVPLQHTYETNQHDECREIYRNFFTGLKDYGYCIKCVFITGITKFTQISLFSMLNTLTNISFDEQYAAICGLTHEELAQYYSEEIERLALRYALDVPQVLSELKATYDGYHFSRN
;
A
#
# COMPACT_ATOMS: atom_id res chain seq x y z
N ILE A 1 -18.84 11.68 1.36
CA ILE A 1 -17.47 11.38 1.82
C ILE A 1 -16.59 12.49 1.24
N SER A 2 -16.20 13.43 2.10
CA SER A 2 -15.40 14.59 1.75
C SER A 2 -14.02 14.12 1.28
N GLN A 3 -13.57 14.63 0.15
CA GLN A 3 -12.22 14.44 -0.36
C GLN A 3 -11.23 14.88 0.71
N SER A 4 -10.16 14.10 0.89
CA SER A 4 -9.07 14.42 1.81
C SER A 4 -8.62 15.87 1.61
N PRO A 5 -8.52 16.67 2.66
CA PRO A 5 -8.11 18.07 2.57
C PRO A 5 -6.62 18.26 2.29
N VAL A 6 -5.85 17.18 2.18
CA VAL A 6 -4.43 17.25 1.83
C VAL A 6 -4.33 17.61 0.35
N ASN A 7 -4.03 18.86 0.07
CA ASN A 7 -3.76 19.32 -1.29
C ASN A 7 -2.45 18.66 -1.79
N PRO A 8 -2.52 17.76 -2.80
CA PRO A 8 -1.30 17.14 -3.34
C PRO A 8 -0.28 18.15 -3.86
N GLU A 9 -0.74 19.32 -4.34
CA GLU A 9 0.14 20.39 -4.81
C GLU A 9 0.88 21.07 -3.65
N ALA A 10 0.26 21.19 -2.47
CA ALA A 10 0.93 21.72 -1.28
C ALA A 10 2.01 20.77 -0.75
N LEU A 11 1.76 19.45 -0.76
CA LEU A 11 2.76 18.43 -0.48
C LEU A 11 3.90 18.47 -1.50
N MET A 12 3.60 18.68 -2.78
CA MET A 12 4.59 18.80 -3.84
C MET A 12 5.41 20.09 -3.76
N ALA A 13 4.95 21.11 -3.03
CA ALA A 13 5.68 22.36 -2.81
C ALA A 13 6.75 22.26 -1.71
N GLU A 14 6.81 21.16 -0.92
CA GLU A 14 7.83 20.94 0.10
C GLU A 14 9.14 20.40 -0.52
N PRO A 15 10.19 21.24 -0.68
CA PRO A 15 11.41 20.86 -1.42
C PRO A 15 12.16 19.66 -0.82
N ARG A 16 12.02 19.45 0.50
CA ARG A 16 12.70 18.35 1.23
C ARG A 16 12.22 16.95 0.84
N TYR A 17 10.96 16.83 0.37
CA TYR A 17 10.38 15.53 0.01
C TYR A 17 10.45 15.24 -1.48
N PHE A 18 10.60 16.26 -2.33
CA PHE A 18 10.42 16.12 -3.78
C PHE A 18 11.64 16.49 -4.61
N LYS A 19 12.75 16.88 -3.98
CA LYS A 19 13.97 17.31 -4.68
C LYS A 19 14.47 16.30 -5.72
N ASP A 20 14.21 15.00 -5.48
CA ASP A 20 14.63 13.90 -6.35
C ASP A 20 13.43 13.05 -6.81
N TRP A 21 12.22 13.60 -6.81
CA TRP A 21 11.02 12.86 -7.20
C TRP A 21 11.02 12.59 -8.70
N VAL A 22 11.13 11.32 -9.05
CA VAL A 22 10.99 10.85 -10.43
C VAL A 22 9.61 10.23 -10.59
N LYS A 23 8.79 10.80 -11.51
CA LYS A 23 7.50 10.19 -11.89
C LYS A 23 7.76 8.82 -12.49
N ARG A 24 7.12 7.78 -11.96
CA ARG A 24 7.32 6.41 -12.36
C ARG A 24 6.03 5.64 -12.50
N PRO A 25 5.97 4.60 -13.34
CA PRO A 25 4.82 3.69 -13.35
C PRO A 25 4.61 3.04 -11.98
N VAL A 26 3.35 2.88 -11.61
CA VAL A 26 2.94 2.20 -10.38
C VAL A 26 2.02 1.04 -10.77
N ILE A 27 2.37 -0.17 -10.33
CA ILE A 27 1.47 -1.32 -10.36
C ILE A 27 0.83 -1.40 -8.97
N TYR A 28 -0.45 -1.08 -8.90
CA TYR A 28 -1.24 -1.09 -7.67
C TYR A 28 -2.20 -2.27 -7.66
N LEU A 29 -2.13 -3.08 -6.61
CA LEU A 29 -2.93 -4.28 -6.39
C LEU A 29 -3.68 -4.11 -5.08
N SER A 30 -4.98 -3.80 -5.12
CA SER A 30 -5.84 -3.74 -3.93
C SER A 30 -6.44 -5.11 -3.68
N MET A 31 -5.84 -5.87 -2.77
CA MET A 31 -6.23 -7.26 -2.51
C MET A 31 -7.55 -7.38 -1.76
N SER A 32 -8.09 -6.28 -1.20
CA SER A 32 -9.46 -6.25 -0.66
C SER A 32 -10.53 -6.64 -1.70
N LEU A 33 -10.23 -6.47 -2.98
CA LEU A 33 -11.09 -6.89 -4.08
C LEU A 33 -10.89 -8.35 -4.49
N GLY A 34 -9.97 -9.08 -3.85
CA GLY A 34 -9.61 -10.46 -4.16
C GLY A 34 -10.64 -11.51 -3.74
N GLY A 35 -11.78 -11.07 -3.20
CA GLY A 35 -12.89 -11.96 -2.84
C GLY A 35 -12.66 -12.80 -1.58
N SER A 36 -13.48 -13.84 -1.42
CA SER A 36 -13.54 -14.73 -0.26
C SER A 36 -13.28 -16.20 -0.61
N SER A 37 -12.83 -16.47 -1.83
CA SER A 37 -12.51 -17.80 -2.31
C SER A 37 -11.29 -17.82 -3.23
N ALA A 38 -10.67 -18.98 -3.41
CA ALA A 38 -9.54 -19.15 -4.31
C ALA A 38 -9.90 -18.81 -5.77
N GLN A 39 -11.13 -19.12 -6.18
CA GLN A 39 -11.62 -18.82 -7.51
C GLN A 39 -11.77 -17.30 -7.72
N GLU A 40 -12.41 -16.60 -6.78
CA GLU A 40 -12.58 -15.15 -6.85
C GLU A 40 -11.23 -14.43 -6.85
N LEU A 41 -10.27 -14.89 -6.07
CA LEU A 41 -8.90 -14.37 -6.08
C LEU A 41 -8.26 -14.52 -7.46
N LYS A 42 -8.37 -15.68 -8.10
CA LYS A 42 -7.85 -15.89 -9.48
C LYS A 42 -8.53 -14.94 -10.47
N GLU A 43 -9.85 -14.83 -10.41
CA GLU A 43 -10.62 -13.95 -11.31
C GLU A 43 -10.23 -12.48 -11.14
N TYR A 44 -10.09 -12.02 -9.90
CA TYR A 44 -9.59 -10.67 -9.59
C TYR A 44 -8.20 -10.43 -10.17
N LEU A 45 -7.25 -11.35 -9.94
CA LEU A 45 -5.90 -11.22 -10.46
C LEU A 45 -5.87 -11.22 -12.00
N HIS A 46 -6.69 -12.05 -12.64
CA HIS A 46 -6.86 -12.00 -14.10
C HIS A 46 -7.40 -10.64 -14.57
N TYR A 47 -8.39 -10.10 -13.89
CA TYR A 47 -9.00 -8.81 -14.22
C TYR A 47 -8.00 -7.67 -14.12
N VAL A 48 -7.32 -7.57 -12.97
CA VAL A 48 -6.37 -6.46 -12.75
C VAL A 48 -5.18 -6.52 -13.70
N LEU A 49 -4.62 -7.70 -13.97
CA LEU A 49 -3.56 -7.86 -14.96
C LEU A 49 -4.03 -7.46 -16.37
N SER A 50 -5.23 -7.87 -16.76
CA SER A 50 -5.80 -7.49 -18.07
C SER A 50 -5.98 -5.98 -18.21
N THR A 51 -6.21 -5.27 -17.10
CA THR A 51 -6.26 -3.82 -17.10
C THR A 51 -4.90 -3.20 -17.38
N TYR A 52 -3.84 -3.70 -16.74
CA TYR A 52 -2.47 -3.24 -17.00
C TYR A 52 -1.97 -3.63 -18.40
N GLU A 53 -2.36 -4.79 -18.90
CA GLU A 53 -2.01 -5.25 -20.26
C GLU A 53 -2.57 -4.33 -21.36
N LYS A 54 -3.69 -3.64 -21.13
CA LYS A 54 -4.20 -2.61 -22.04
C LYS A 54 -3.24 -1.42 -22.19
N PHE A 55 -2.46 -1.11 -21.15
CA PHE A 55 -1.51 0.00 -21.16
C PHE A 55 -0.11 -0.42 -21.60
N TYR A 56 0.36 -1.57 -21.13
CA TYR A 56 1.75 -2.00 -21.31
C TYR A 56 1.90 -3.11 -22.35
N GLY A 57 0.79 -3.61 -22.90
CA GLY A 57 0.78 -4.73 -23.83
C GLY A 57 0.78 -6.10 -23.12
N ASN A 58 0.56 -7.15 -23.87
CA ASN A 58 0.57 -8.54 -23.43
C ASN A 58 1.48 -9.40 -24.28
N ASN A 59 1.86 -10.57 -23.76
CA ASN A 59 2.58 -11.60 -24.50
C ASN A 59 1.83 -12.93 -24.34
N PRO A 60 1.39 -13.59 -25.44
CA PRO A 60 0.65 -14.85 -25.39
C PRO A 60 1.39 -16.02 -24.71
N ASN A 61 2.72 -15.91 -24.59
CA ASN A 61 3.54 -16.91 -23.90
C ASN A 61 3.51 -16.76 -22.37
N GLU A 62 3.02 -15.64 -21.85
CA GLU A 62 2.86 -15.38 -20.41
C GLU A 62 1.58 -16.05 -19.90
N ARG A 63 1.61 -17.37 -19.74
CA ARG A 63 0.41 -18.18 -19.43
C ARG A 63 -0.01 -18.13 -17.97
N SER A 64 0.93 -18.00 -17.03
CA SER A 64 0.62 -17.92 -15.59
C SER A 64 0.38 -16.48 -15.15
N LEU A 65 -0.38 -16.30 -14.07
CA LEU A 65 -0.61 -14.99 -13.46
C LEU A 65 0.72 -14.29 -13.07
N GLY A 66 1.67 -15.04 -12.51
CA GLY A 66 2.99 -14.51 -12.17
C GLY A 66 3.80 -14.08 -13.39
N ASN A 67 3.79 -14.86 -14.49
CA ASN A 67 4.49 -14.49 -15.72
C ASN A 67 3.87 -13.25 -16.36
N ARG A 68 2.54 -13.11 -16.33
CA ARG A 68 1.84 -11.89 -16.80
C ARG A 68 2.24 -10.66 -15.99
N LEU A 69 2.25 -10.77 -14.65
CA LEU A 69 2.70 -9.68 -13.78
C LEU A 69 4.13 -9.25 -14.11
N ASN A 70 5.04 -10.22 -14.23
CA ASN A 70 6.43 -9.96 -14.54
C ASN A 70 6.63 -9.32 -15.90
N GLY A 71 5.90 -9.78 -16.92
CA GLY A 71 5.93 -9.19 -18.26
C GLY A 71 5.38 -7.77 -18.27
N ILE A 72 4.32 -7.47 -17.53
CA ILE A 72 3.81 -6.11 -17.33
C ILE A 72 4.87 -5.21 -16.68
N ILE A 73 5.51 -5.68 -15.61
CA ILE A 73 6.59 -4.97 -14.91
C ILE A 73 7.74 -4.63 -15.85
N GLN A 74 8.19 -5.61 -16.63
CA GLN A 74 9.27 -5.43 -17.58
C GLN A 74 8.91 -4.41 -18.65
N ARG A 75 7.75 -4.56 -19.29
CA ARG A 75 7.30 -3.64 -20.33
C ARG A 75 7.06 -2.22 -19.82
N ALA A 76 6.51 -2.08 -18.61
CA ALA A 76 6.36 -0.77 -17.97
C ALA A 76 7.72 -0.08 -17.74
N TYR A 77 8.72 -0.83 -17.31
CA TYR A 77 10.11 -0.34 -17.19
C TYR A 77 10.71 0.04 -18.53
N GLU A 78 10.61 -0.83 -19.54
CA GLU A 78 11.16 -0.60 -20.87
C GLU A 78 10.53 0.63 -21.55
N GLN A 79 9.22 0.82 -21.43
CA GLN A 79 8.49 1.95 -22.01
C GLN A 79 8.76 3.27 -21.30
N SER A 80 8.94 3.25 -19.98
CA SER A 80 9.15 4.46 -19.19
C SER A 80 10.63 4.86 -19.03
N GLY A 81 11.55 3.92 -19.20
CA GLY A 81 12.98 4.11 -18.94
C GLY A 81 13.35 4.28 -17.47
N VAL A 82 12.38 4.13 -16.55
CA VAL A 82 12.59 4.29 -15.11
C VAL A 82 12.03 3.11 -14.33
N LYS A 83 12.71 2.73 -13.23
CA LYS A 83 12.24 1.66 -12.36
C LYS A 83 10.86 1.95 -11.81
N ILE A 84 9.98 0.95 -11.83
CA ILE A 84 8.59 1.05 -11.39
C ILE A 84 8.45 0.87 -9.88
N ALA A 85 7.28 1.24 -9.33
CA ALA A 85 6.87 0.84 -7.99
C ALA A 85 5.77 -0.22 -8.06
N VAL A 86 5.79 -1.17 -7.14
CA VAL A 86 4.71 -2.15 -6.94
C VAL A 86 4.11 -1.90 -5.56
N ILE A 87 2.81 -1.68 -5.51
CA ILE A 87 2.07 -1.47 -4.26
C ILE A 87 1.03 -2.59 -4.15
N VAL A 88 1.07 -3.30 -3.03
CA VAL A 88 0.10 -4.35 -2.70
C VAL A 88 -0.62 -3.93 -1.43
N ASP A 89 -1.87 -3.56 -1.55
CA ASP A 89 -2.68 -3.04 -0.46
C ASP A 89 -3.60 -4.14 0.07
N GLU A 90 -3.72 -4.22 1.40
CA GLU A 90 -4.55 -5.21 2.10
C GLU A 90 -4.27 -6.66 1.66
N TYR A 91 -2.98 -6.99 1.54
CA TYR A 91 -2.53 -8.29 0.99
C TYR A 91 -3.16 -9.50 1.69
N ASP A 92 -3.53 -9.37 2.94
CA ASP A 92 -3.97 -10.45 3.81
C ASP A 92 -5.49 -10.70 3.78
N VAL A 93 -6.29 -9.81 3.17
CA VAL A 93 -7.76 -9.94 3.14
C VAL A 93 -8.24 -11.26 2.54
N PRO A 94 -7.81 -11.72 1.35
CA PRO A 94 -8.25 -13.02 0.83
C PRO A 94 -7.81 -14.21 1.69
N LEU A 95 -6.69 -14.08 2.39
CA LEU A 95 -6.20 -15.12 3.29
C LEU A 95 -6.98 -15.16 4.60
N GLN A 96 -7.43 -14.00 5.10
CA GLN A 96 -8.30 -13.92 6.27
C GLN A 96 -9.67 -14.52 5.97
N HIS A 97 -10.27 -14.18 4.81
CA HIS A 97 -11.58 -14.72 4.41
C HIS A 97 -11.57 -16.24 4.20
N THR A 98 -10.43 -16.82 3.81
CA THR A 98 -10.30 -18.26 3.62
C THR A 98 -9.74 -19.01 4.82
N TYR A 99 -9.36 -18.27 5.89
CA TYR A 99 -8.83 -18.88 7.11
C TYR A 99 -9.80 -19.93 7.68
N GLU A 100 -9.26 -21.06 8.11
CA GLU A 100 -10.04 -22.22 8.58
C GLU A 100 -10.97 -22.87 7.53
N THR A 101 -10.82 -22.54 6.25
CA THR A 101 -11.51 -23.21 5.15
C THR A 101 -10.56 -24.15 4.40
N ASN A 102 -11.12 -25.08 3.62
CA ASN A 102 -10.33 -25.96 2.73
C ASN A 102 -9.69 -25.20 1.55
N GLN A 103 -10.00 -23.92 1.35
CA GLN A 103 -9.45 -23.10 0.27
C GLN A 103 -8.22 -22.27 0.68
N HIS A 104 -7.90 -22.23 1.98
CA HIS A 104 -6.81 -21.41 2.50
C HIS A 104 -5.45 -21.76 1.85
N ASP A 105 -5.13 -23.03 1.77
CA ASP A 105 -3.86 -23.45 1.17
C ASP A 105 -3.81 -23.17 -0.32
N GLU A 106 -4.92 -23.29 -1.03
CA GLU A 106 -5.01 -22.93 -2.45
C GLU A 106 -4.79 -21.42 -2.65
N CYS A 107 -5.40 -20.57 -1.84
CA CYS A 107 -5.15 -19.12 -1.86
C CYS A 107 -3.69 -18.81 -1.61
N ARG A 108 -3.05 -19.44 -0.63
CA ARG A 108 -1.61 -19.27 -0.36
C ARG A 108 -0.74 -19.67 -1.54
N GLU A 109 -1.09 -20.73 -2.23
CA GLU A 109 -0.36 -21.19 -3.43
C GLU A 109 -0.53 -20.21 -4.59
N ILE A 110 -1.73 -19.68 -4.80
CA ILE A 110 -1.98 -18.63 -5.81
C ILE A 110 -1.09 -17.43 -5.55
N TYR A 111 -1.05 -16.93 -4.31
CA TYR A 111 -0.18 -15.81 -3.93
C TYR A 111 1.29 -16.11 -4.16
N ARG A 112 1.76 -17.27 -3.72
CA ARG A 112 3.14 -17.68 -3.91
C ARG A 112 3.52 -17.67 -5.38
N ASN A 113 2.70 -18.30 -6.23
CA ASN A 113 2.95 -18.37 -7.67
C ASN A 113 2.85 -17.00 -8.34
N PHE A 114 1.98 -16.11 -7.84
CA PHE A 114 1.81 -14.77 -8.36
C PHE A 114 3.02 -13.87 -8.09
N PHE A 115 3.55 -13.89 -6.87
CA PHE A 115 4.62 -13.00 -6.45
C PHE A 115 6.04 -13.59 -6.59
N THR A 116 6.19 -14.88 -6.90
CA THR A 116 7.50 -15.55 -7.00
C THR A 116 8.47 -14.82 -7.92
N GLY A 117 8.00 -14.33 -9.05
CA GLY A 117 8.86 -13.71 -10.06
C GLY A 117 9.33 -12.28 -9.70
N LEU A 118 8.74 -11.60 -8.73
CA LEU A 118 9.15 -10.22 -8.40
C LEU A 118 10.62 -10.11 -8.05
N LYS A 119 11.22 -11.16 -7.47
CA LYS A 119 12.63 -11.18 -7.12
C LYS A 119 13.53 -11.12 -8.36
N ASP A 120 13.18 -11.84 -9.41
CA ASP A 120 13.98 -11.93 -10.62
C ASP A 120 13.91 -10.65 -11.45
N TYR A 121 12.87 -9.84 -11.25
CA TYR A 121 12.65 -8.56 -11.90
C TYR A 121 13.05 -7.35 -11.04
N GLY A 122 13.81 -7.55 -9.97
CA GLY A 122 14.30 -6.47 -9.09
C GLY A 122 15.07 -5.37 -9.81
N TYR A 123 15.65 -5.66 -10.99
CA TYR A 123 16.30 -4.64 -11.83
C TYR A 123 15.30 -3.64 -12.44
N CYS A 124 14.05 -4.03 -12.65
CA CYS A 124 12.95 -3.16 -13.12
C CYS A 124 12.25 -2.43 -11.98
N ILE A 125 12.36 -2.93 -10.74
CA ILE A 125 11.57 -2.47 -9.59
C ILE A 125 12.40 -1.52 -8.72
N LYS A 126 11.85 -0.36 -8.39
CA LYS A 126 12.43 0.59 -7.43
C LYS A 126 12.10 0.22 -6.01
N CYS A 127 10.83 -0.11 -5.74
CA CYS A 127 10.35 -0.54 -4.45
C CYS A 127 9.11 -1.42 -4.60
N VAL A 128 8.93 -2.31 -3.64
CA VAL A 128 7.68 -3.03 -3.37
C VAL A 128 7.18 -2.56 -2.03
N PHE A 129 5.96 -2.03 -1.97
CA PHE A 129 5.32 -1.60 -0.73
C PHE A 129 4.08 -2.45 -0.51
N ILE A 130 3.99 -3.07 0.67
CA ILE A 130 2.92 -4.03 0.99
C ILE A 130 2.28 -3.60 2.30
N THR A 131 0.94 -3.48 2.31
CA THR A 131 0.15 -3.19 3.50
C THR A 131 -0.78 -4.34 3.85
N GLY A 132 -1.12 -4.45 5.13
CA GLY A 132 -2.07 -5.41 5.69
C GLY A 132 -2.10 -5.33 7.21
N ILE A 133 -3.12 -5.91 7.83
CA ILE A 133 -3.29 -5.90 9.30
C ILE A 133 -2.66 -7.13 9.97
N THR A 134 -2.47 -8.21 9.24
CA THR A 134 -1.87 -9.45 9.78
C THR A 134 -0.35 -9.39 9.74
N LYS A 135 0.30 -9.78 10.83
CA LYS A 135 1.77 -9.80 10.88
C LYS A 135 2.34 -10.79 9.88
N PHE A 136 3.21 -10.31 9.02
CA PHE A 136 3.91 -11.04 7.96
C PHE A 136 4.66 -12.31 8.41
N THR A 137 5.11 -12.34 9.65
CA THR A 137 5.94 -13.43 10.20
C THR A 137 5.23 -14.78 10.24
N GLN A 138 3.91 -14.81 10.16
CA GLN A 138 3.14 -16.06 10.16
C GLN A 138 2.88 -16.61 8.76
N ILE A 139 3.12 -15.83 7.73
CA ILE A 139 2.82 -16.22 6.36
C ILE A 139 4.14 -16.40 5.62
N SER A 140 4.59 -17.66 5.47
CA SER A 140 5.77 -18.05 4.65
C SER A 140 5.65 -17.64 3.17
N LEU A 141 4.60 -16.89 2.85
CA LEU A 141 4.22 -16.45 1.51
C LEU A 141 5.26 -15.55 0.86
N PHE A 142 5.88 -14.69 1.67
CA PHE A 142 6.87 -13.72 1.20
C PHE A 142 8.30 -14.07 1.66
N SER A 143 8.49 -15.26 2.24
CA SER A 143 9.85 -15.77 2.52
C SER A 143 10.72 -15.83 1.26
N MET A 144 10.09 -15.87 0.09
CA MET A 144 10.74 -15.81 -1.21
C MET A 144 11.21 -14.39 -1.58
N LEU A 145 10.61 -13.35 -1.00
CA LEU A 145 11.06 -11.96 -1.11
C LEU A 145 11.96 -11.62 0.09
N ASN A 146 13.11 -12.29 0.20
CA ASN A 146 14.10 -12.13 1.30
C ASN A 146 14.59 -10.69 1.51
N THR A 147 14.12 -9.75 0.70
CA THR A 147 14.49 -8.33 0.70
C THR A 147 13.44 -7.44 1.34
N LEU A 148 12.29 -8.00 1.80
CA LEU A 148 11.27 -7.20 2.50
C LEU A 148 11.70 -6.89 3.92
N THR A 149 11.64 -5.61 4.28
CA THR A 149 11.85 -5.12 5.63
C THR A 149 10.49 -4.78 6.25
N ASN A 150 10.22 -5.33 7.44
CA ASN A 150 9.02 -4.96 8.18
C ASN A 150 9.26 -3.62 8.90
N ILE A 151 8.51 -2.60 8.50
CA ILE A 151 8.61 -1.23 9.00
C ILE A 151 7.43 -0.85 9.92
N SER A 152 6.52 -1.79 10.23
CA SER A 152 5.27 -1.51 10.96
C SER A 152 5.46 -0.86 12.34
N PHE A 153 6.61 -1.09 12.98
CA PHE A 153 6.95 -0.55 14.30
C PHE A 153 8.33 0.13 14.31
N ASP A 154 8.83 0.51 13.14
CA ASP A 154 10.08 1.24 13.02
C ASP A 154 9.80 2.72 13.25
N GLU A 155 10.48 3.32 14.23
CA GLU A 155 10.31 4.73 14.61
C GLU A 155 10.52 5.70 13.44
N GLN A 156 11.41 5.33 12.51
CA GLN A 156 11.67 6.15 11.32
C GLN A 156 10.42 6.30 10.44
N TYR A 157 9.50 5.31 10.49
CA TYR A 157 8.28 5.26 9.69
C TYR A 157 7.00 5.44 10.51
N ALA A 158 7.11 5.81 11.79
CA ALA A 158 5.96 5.94 12.69
C ALA A 158 4.89 6.93 12.18
N ALA A 159 5.30 7.93 11.41
CA ALA A 159 4.41 8.93 10.81
C ALA A 159 3.97 8.61 9.37
N ILE A 160 4.23 7.40 8.85
CA ILE A 160 3.84 7.05 7.46
C ILE A 160 2.32 6.89 7.31
N CYS A 161 1.64 6.55 8.41
CA CYS A 161 0.18 6.42 8.48
C CYS A 161 -0.33 7.28 9.63
N GLY A 162 -1.50 7.90 9.42
CA GLY A 162 -2.11 8.81 10.40
C GLY A 162 -1.62 10.25 10.22
N LEU A 163 -1.81 11.06 11.26
CA LEU A 163 -1.44 12.47 11.31
C LEU A 163 -0.64 12.72 12.59
N THR A 164 0.48 13.38 12.49
CA THR A 164 1.21 13.87 13.65
C THR A 164 0.51 15.09 14.26
N HIS A 165 0.88 15.44 15.49
CA HIS A 165 0.35 16.65 16.14
C HIS A 165 0.73 17.93 15.37
N GLU A 166 1.93 17.96 14.82
CA GLU A 166 2.43 19.07 14.02
C GLU A 166 1.63 19.19 12.71
N GLU A 167 1.36 18.09 12.05
CA GLU A 167 0.54 18.04 10.83
C GLU A 167 -0.91 18.46 11.10
N LEU A 168 -1.50 18.01 12.22
CA LEU A 168 -2.83 18.47 12.64
C LEU A 168 -2.85 19.98 12.85
N ALA A 169 -1.91 20.52 13.61
CA ALA A 169 -1.83 21.95 13.87
C ALA A 169 -1.58 22.77 12.60
N GLN A 170 -0.78 22.26 11.67
CA GLN A 170 -0.43 22.94 10.42
C GLN A 170 -1.54 22.88 9.36
N TYR A 171 -2.11 21.69 9.11
CA TYR A 171 -3.02 21.49 8.00
C TYR A 171 -4.50 21.68 8.35
N TYR A 172 -4.85 21.63 9.64
CA TYR A 172 -6.22 21.75 10.13
C TYR A 172 -6.41 22.94 11.10
N SER A 173 -5.56 23.95 11.01
CA SER A 173 -5.59 25.12 11.90
C SER A 173 -6.96 25.80 11.93
N GLU A 174 -7.59 26.01 10.77
CA GLU A 174 -8.92 26.62 10.68
C GLU A 174 -10.02 25.78 11.36
N GLU A 175 -9.99 24.47 11.16
CA GLU A 175 -10.94 23.53 11.77
C GLU A 175 -10.75 23.49 13.29
N ILE A 176 -9.52 23.51 13.76
CA ILE A 176 -9.17 23.53 15.19
C ILE A 176 -9.66 24.83 15.82
N GLU A 177 -9.46 25.99 15.16
CA GLU A 177 -9.98 27.28 15.63
C GLU A 177 -11.50 27.29 15.69
N ARG A 178 -12.21 26.71 14.70
CA ARG A 178 -13.67 26.57 14.72
C ARG A 178 -14.14 25.71 15.88
N LEU A 179 -13.44 24.61 16.19
CA LEU A 179 -13.72 23.78 17.37
C LEU A 179 -13.48 24.55 18.65
N ALA A 180 -12.37 25.30 18.76
CA ALA A 180 -12.07 26.14 19.89
C ALA A 180 -13.21 27.13 20.19
N LEU A 181 -13.65 27.86 19.18
CA LEU A 181 -14.80 28.78 19.30
C LEU A 181 -16.09 28.07 19.68
N ARG A 182 -16.39 26.92 19.05
CA ARG A 182 -17.63 26.17 19.29
C ARG A 182 -17.75 25.64 20.70
N TYR A 183 -16.64 25.20 21.29
CA TYR A 183 -16.62 24.56 22.61
C TYR A 183 -16.08 25.50 23.72
N ALA A 184 -15.82 26.76 23.40
CA ALA A 184 -15.22 27.75 24.31
C ALA A 184 -13.91 27.25 24.93
N LEU A 185 -13.07 26.62 24.14
CA LEU A 185 -11.74 26.12 24.50
C LEU A 185 -10.66 26.95 23.78
N ASP A 186 -9.43 26.88 24.26
CA ASP A 186 -8.28 27.37 23.50
C ASP A 186 -7.73 26.26 22.56
N VAL A 187 -6.91 26.63 21.57
CA VAL A 187 -6.33 25.71 20.60
C VAL A 187 -5.55 24.57 21.28
N PRO A 188 -4.68 24.81 22.28
CA PRO A 188 -4.00 23.74 23.01
C PRO A 188 -4.96 22.75 23.69
N GLN A 189 -6.06 23.26 24.26
CA GLN A 189 -7.09 22.41 24.87
C GLN A 189 -7.78 21.53 23.82
N VAL A 190 -8.15 22.10 22.66
CA VAL A 190 -8.73 21.32 21.55
C VAL A 190 -7.79 20.21 21.11
N LEU A 191 -6.51 20.50 20.92
CA LEU A 191 -5.52 19.48 20.52
C LEU A 191 -5.36 18.40 21.60
N SER A 192 -5.41 18.78 22.88
CA SER A 192 -5.37 17.83 24.00
C SER A 192 -6.60 16.92 24.02
N GLU A 193 -7.78 17.46 23.79
CA GLU A 193 -9.03 16.69 23.72
C GLU A 193 -9.07 15.76 22.50
N LEU A 194 -8.58 16.22 21.34
CA LEU A 194 -8.43 15.38 20.14
C LEU A 194 -7.47 14.23 20.43
N LYS A 195 -6.36 14.51 21.09
CA LYS A 195 -5.43 13.46 21.52
C LYS A 195 -6.09 12.48 22.46
N ALA A 196 -6.74 12.92 23.50
CA ALA A 196 -7.39 12.06 24.49
C ALA A 196 -8.49 11.18 23.87
N THR A 197 -9.16 11.68 22.81
CA THR A 197 -10.29 10.99 22.18
C THR A 197 -9.86 10.01 21.10
N TYR A 198 -8.82 10.34 20.32
CA TYR A 198 -8.45 9.63 19.08
C TYR A 198 -7.05 9.02 19.11
N ASP A 199 -6.21 9.35 20.09
CA ASP A 199 -4.90 8.73 20.26
C ASP A 199 -5.06 7.37 20.98
N GLY A 200 -4.56 6.33 20.38
CA GLY A 200 -4.66 4.96 20.90
C GLY A 200 -4.00 3.95 19.98
N TYR A 201 -3.47 4.42 18.87
CA TYR A 201 -2.71 3.60 17.95
C TYR A 201 -1.21 3.69 18.28
N HIS A 202 -0.59 2.53 18.48
CA HIS A 202 0.85 2.45 18.65
C HIS A 202 1.53 2.26 17.28
N PHE A 203 2.16 3.32 16.78
CA PHE A 203 2.94 3.30 15.52
C PHE A 203 4.43 3.04 15.77
N SER A 204 4.86 2.91 17.03
CA SER A 204 6.21 2.54 17.44
C SER A 204 6.17 1.60 18.64
N ARG A 205 7.33 1.05 19.03
CA ARG A 205 7.45 0.16 20.19
C ARG A 205 7.55 0.92 21.53
N ASN A 206 7.65 2.24 21.49
CA ASN A 206 7.78 3.10 22.66
C ASN A 206 6.48 3.87 22.90
#